data_542bb4f07688a41fd07b33c5c27a9851
#
_entry.id   542bb4f07688a41fd07b33c5c27a9851
#
_cell.length_a   1.000
_cell.length_b   1.000
_cell.length_c   1.000
_cell.angle_alpha   90.00
_cell.angle_beta   90.00
_cell.angle_gamma   90.00
#
_symmetry.space_group_name_H-M   'P 1'
#
loop_
_entity.id
_entity.type
_entity.pdbx_description
1 polymer ?
#
loop_
_entity_poly.entity_id
_entity_poly.type
_entity_poly.pdbx_seq_one_letter_code
_entity_poly.pdbx_strand_id
1 'polypeptide(L)'
;MLIRYMFDNFCSFKEECEFSLEAPGGKVKKRFPDNYTTTETGYDLLKTAVIVGENAGGKSNFINGLKYLKSLFDTNMKVQSVNSYINADTLMECNNPKQKFNVVFLAGNHYIYEYETIVDTKGIYSEKLIRSSQRKSAEHVVFDILRDQEDIYTLRRGTAREVTAALKNSNNSNGLFVVKLALLGNKDASATVEWMLNVLYPGNIPSDNIDSIVRQERDLEIMKDPRYVEIFKMVDYSICGIEVDDEKPYSKTLVIRKNAQGKQFKRELSQDSTGVREFFAWAVQIFRVVYENKVVFADEMDRVLNPILSDRVIAYILSLIHISEPTRRR
;
A
#
# COMPACT_ATOMS: atom_id res chain seq x y z
N MET A 1 7.58 4.80 -3.92
CA MET A 1 6.53 4.77 -4.99
C MET A 1 6.37 3.35 -5.50
N LEU A 2 5.14 2.88 -5.78
CA LEU A 2 4.89 1.60 -6.45
C LEU A 2 5.14 1.77 -7.96
N ILE A 3 5.81 0.80 -8.57
CA ILE A 3 6.01 0.73 -10.03
C ILE A 3 5.10 -0.35 -10.61
N ARG A 4 5.18 -1.58 -10.05
CA ARG A 4 4.43 -2.73 -10.55
C ARG A 4 4.12 -3.70 -9.41
N TYR A 5 2.96 -4.34 -9.51
CA TYR A 5 2.55 -5.43 -8.64
C TYR A 5 2.01 -6.58 -9.49
N MET A 6 2.51 -7.78 -9.26
CA MET A 6 2.06 -8.99 -9.93
C MET A 6 1.80 -10.08 -8.89
N PHE A 7 0.81 -10.89 -9.15
CA PHE A 7 0.53 -12.09 -8.37
C PHE A 7 -0.21 -13.12 -9.20
N ASP A 8 -0.14 -14.37 -8.80
CA ASP A 8 -0.91 -15.47 -9.38
C ASP A 8 -1.52 -16.37 -8.31
N ASN A 9 -2.45 -17.21 -8.73
CA ASN A 9 -3.04 -18.26 -7.92
C ASN A 9 -3.57 -17.77 -6.56
N PHE A 10 -4.27 -16.63 -6.56
CA PHE A 10 -4.82 -16.02 -5.35
C PHE A 10 -6.31 -15.75 -5.49
N CYS A 11 -7.13 -16.38 -4.63
CA CYS A 11 -8.60 -16.25 -4.61
C CYS A 11 -9.22 -16.48 -5.99
N SER A 12 -9.83 -15.44 -6.60
CA SER A 12 -10.44 -15.51 -7.92
C SER A 12 -9.47 -15.46 -9.10
N PHE A 13 -8.17 -15.24 -8.85
CA PHE A 13 -7.14 -15.17 -9.88
C PHE A 13 -6.40 -16.50 -9.96
N LYS A 14 -6.62 -17.25 -11.04
CA LYS A 14 -5.86 -18.47 -11.36
C LYS A 14 -4.55 -18.14 -12.06
N GLU A 15 -4.64 -17.28 -13.06
CA GLU A 15 -3.52 -16.82 -13.87
C GLU A 15 -2.85 -15.58 -13.27
N GLU A 16 -1.67 -15.26 -13.77
CA GLU A 16 -0.91 -14.07 -13.37
C GLU A 16 -1.72 -12.79 -13.65
N CYS A 17 -1.86 -11.96 -12.62
CA CYS A 17 -2.44 -10.64 -12.70
C CYS A 17 -1.35 -9.59 -12.53
N GLU A 18 -1.19 -8.70 -13.49
CA GLU A 18 -0.23 -7.60 -13.44
C GLU A 18 -0.96 -6.25 -13.31
N PHE A 19 -0.46 -5.42 -12.41
CA PHE A 19 -0.84 -4.02 -12.26
C PHE A 19 0.40 -3.13 -12.34
N SER A 20 0.42 -2.19 -13.27
CA SER A 20 1.53 -1.28 -13.49
C SER A 20 1.09 0.17 -13.38
N LEU A 21 1.88 0.97 -12.67
CA LEU A 21 1.74 2.43 -12.62
C LEU A 21 2.69 3.14 -13.60
N GLU A 22 3.37 2.42 -14.49
CA GLU A 22 4.15 3.06 -15.54
C GLU A 22 3.23 3.85 -16.47
N ALA A 23 3.52 5.12 -16.68
CA ALA A 23 2.72 5.98 -17.54
C ALA A 23 2.81 5.48 -19.01
N PRO A 24 1.65 5.33 -19.70
CA PRO A 24 1.65 4.93 -21.09
C PRO A 24 2.39 5.97 -21.96
N GLY A 25 3.13 5.50 -22.95
CA GLY A 25 3.87 6.37 -23.86
C GLY A 25 2.99 7.12 -24.86
N GLY A 26 3.60 7.98 -25.66
CA GLY A 26 3.01 8.59 -26.84
C GLY A 26 2.03 9.72 -26.58
N LYS A 27 0.91 9.77 -27.35
CA LYS A 27 -0.04 10.89 -27.34
C LYS A 27 -0.81 11.02 -26.02
N VAL A 28 -1.08 9.91 -25.33
CA VAL A 28 -1.81 9.90 -24.06
C VAL A 28 -1.03 10.65 -22.99
N LYS A 29 0.26 10.37 -22.87
CA LYS A 29 1.16 11.04 -21.94
C LYS A 29 1.21 12.56 -22.19
N LYS A 30 1.30 12.98 -23.45
CA LYS A 30 1.31 14.41 -23.83
C LYS A 30 0.00 15.11 -23.52
N ARG A 31 -1.14 14.41 -23.61
CA ARG A 31 -2.47 14.96 -23.35
C ARG A 31 -2.74 15.19 -21.85
N PHE A 32 -2.14 14.40 -20.98
CA PHE A 32 -2.39 14.43 -19.54
C PHE A 32 -1.06 14.53 -18.74
N PRO A 33 -0.32 15.65 -18.87
CA PRO A 33 0.99 15.81 -18.24
C PRO A 33 0.95 15.78 -16.71
N ASP A 34 -0.19 16.17 -16.11
CA ASP A 34 -0.34 16.25 -14.66
C ASP A 34 -0.65 14.91 -13.99
N ASN A 35 -0.98 13.87 -14.78
CA ASN A 35 -1.37 12.55 -14.26
C ASN A 35 -0.19 11.65 -13.91
N TYR A 36 1.04 12.05 -14.20
CA TYR A 36 2.24 11.27 -13.87
C TYR A 36 3.34 12.14 -13.29
N THR A 37 4.31 11.50 -12.66
CA THR A 37 5.55 12.11 -12.19
C THR A 37 6.74 11.37 -12.78
N THR A 38 7.79 12.12 -13.16
CA THR A 38 9.05 11.54 -13.65
C THR A 38 9.99 11.38 -12.47
N THR A 39 10.44 10.15 -12.22
CA THR A 39 11.37 9.84 -11.13
C THR A 39 12.81 10.06 -11.55
N GLU A 40 13.71 10.31 -10.59
CA GLU A 40 15.16 10.40 -10.84
C GLU A 40 15.74 9.08 -11.40
N THR A 41 15.05 7.96 -11.19
CA THR A 41 15.44 6.63 -11.68
C THR A 41 14.99 6.32 -13.10
N GLY A 42 14.35 7.29 -13.78
CA GLY A 42 13.95 7.17 -15.19
C GLY A 42 12.62 6.50 -15.45
N TYR A 43 11.76 6.38 -14.42
CA TYR A 43 10.35 5.99 -14.57
C TYR A 43 9.46 7.21 -14.63
N ASP A 44 8.44 7.13 -15.49
CA ASP A 44 7.29 8.01 -15.45
C ASP A 44 6.15 7.22 -14.83
N LEU A 45 5.71 7.58 -13.64
CA LEU A 45 4.72 6.85 -12.86
C LEU A 45 3.41 7.60 -12.76
N LEU A 46 2.30 6.92 -12.97
CA LEU A 46 0.97 7.46 -12.74
C LEU A 46 0.78 7.80 -11.26
N LYS A 47 0.19 8.96 -10.99
CA LYS A 47 -0.14 9.40 -9.63
C LYS A 47 -1.38 8.70 -9.08
N THR A 48 -2.30 8.32 -9.97
CA THR A 48 -3.53 7.63 -9.65
C THR A 48 -3.85 6.59 -10.71
N ALA A 49 -4.52 5.51 -10.31
CA ALA A 49 -5.10 4.54 -11.21
C ALA A 49 -6.45 4.07 -10.67
N VAL A 50 -7.36 3.71 -11.55
CA VAL A 50 -8.69 3.21 -11.20
C VAL A 50 -8.83 1.79 -11.74
N ILE A 51 -9.19 0.86 -10.85
CA ILE A 51 -9.50 -0.53 -11.21
C ILE A 51 -11.00 -0.66 -11.32
N VAL A 52 -11.48 -0.96 -12.52
CA VAL A 52 -12.90 -1.16 -12.83
C VAL A 52 -13.18 -2.61 -13.18
N GLY A 53 -14.38 -3.07 -12.93
CA GLY A 53 -14.81 -4.43 -13.25
C GLY A 53 -16.20 -4.73 -12.71
N GLU A 54 -16.79 -5.80 -13.18
CA GLU A 54 -18.10 -6.28 -12.74
C GLU A 54 -18.14 -6.64 -11.25
N ASN A 55 -19.34 -6.73 -10.69
CA ASN A 55 -19.51 -7.27 -9.34
C ASN A 55 -19.02 -8.72 -9.33
N ALA A 56 -18.32 -9.10 -8.25
CA ALA A 56 -17.61 -10.37 -8.14
C ALA A 56 -16.43 -10.58 -9.13
N GLY A 57 -16.04 -9.56 -9.92
CA GLY A 57 -14.90 -9.62 -10.86
C GLY A 57 -13.51 -9.61 -10.21
N GLY A 58 -13.42 -9.79 -8.89
CA GLY A 58 -12.13 -9.95 -8.21
C GLY A 58 -11.46 -8.65 -7.71
N LYS A 59 -12.08 -7.46 -7.87
CA LYS A 59 -11.49 -6.18 -7.43
C LYS A 59 -10.99 -6.19 -5.98
N SER A 60 -11.84 -6.65 -5.06
CA SER A 60 -11.47 -6.77 -3.63
C SER A 60 -10.39 -7.83 -3.40
N ASN A 61 -10.39 -8.92 -4.18
CA ASN A 61 -9.35 -9.96 -4.11
C ASN A 61 -7.99 -9.45 -4.56
N PHE A 62 -7.96 -8.53 -5.54
CA PHE A 62 -6.72 -7.83 -5.92
C PHE A 62 -6.10 -7.09 -4.72
N ILE A 63 -6.90 -6.30 -4.00
CA ILE A 63 -6.43 -5.58 -2.80
C ILE A 63 -6.10 -6.55 -1.66
N ASN A 64 -6.87 -7.63 -1.50
CA ASN A 64 -6.60 -8.66 -0.50
C ASN A 64 -5.26 -9.39 -0.76
N GLY A 65 -4.85 -9.56 -2.02
CA GLY A 65 -3.52 -10.07 -2.37
C GLY A 65 -2.40 -9.18 -1.85
N LEU A 66 -2.54 -7.85 -1.97
CA LEU A 66 -1.60 -6.90 -1.38
C LEU A 66 -1.62 -6.91 0.15
N LYS A 67 -2.80 -7.02 0.77
CA LYS A 67 -2.92 -7.15 2.23
C LYS A 67 -2.23 -8.42 2.73
N TYR A 68 -2.45 -9.53 2.05
CA TYR A 68 -1.81 -10.79 2.36
C TYR A 68 -0.29 -10.68 2.24
N LEU A 69 0.22 -10.18 1.10
CA LEU A 69 1.66 -9.97 0.92
C LEU A 69 2.24 -9.09 2.03
N LYS A 70 1.61 -7.95 2.33
CA LYS A 70 2.05 -7.06 3.42
C LYS A 70 2.05 -7.78 4.77
N SER A 71 1.05 -8.62 5.05
CA SER A 71 0.96 -9.34 6.32
C SER A 71 2.10 -10.34 6.54
N LEU A 72 2.70 -10.88 5.47
CA LEU A 72 3.86 -11.76 5.56
C LEU A 72 5.11 -11.05 6.14
N PHE A 73 5.17 -9.72 6.06
CA PHE A 73 6.25 -8.90 6.63
C PHE A 73 6.11 -8.68 8.14
N ASP A 74 4.95 -9.01 8.74
CA ASP A 74 4.78 -8.95 10.19
C ASP A 74 5.53 -10.13 10.84
N THR A 75 6.46 -9.82 11.73
CA THR A 75 7.27 -10.81 12.45
C THR A 75 6.46 -11.76 13.34
N ASN A 76 5.24 -11.38 13.69
CA ASN A 76 4.33 -12.19 14.50
C ASN A 76 3.45 -13.12 13.66
N MET A 77 3.37 -12.91 12.35
CA MET A 77 2.61 -13.79 11.47
C MET A 77 3.39 -15.07 11.21
N LYS A 78 2.78 -16.19 11.57
CA LYS A 78 3.17 -17.48 11.01
C LYS A 78 2.49 -17.61 9.66
N VAL A 79 3.23 -18.01 8.64
CA VAL A 79 2.67 -18.39 7.33
C VAL A 79 1.84 -19.66 7.53
N GLN A 80 0.68 -19.52 8.18
CA GLN A 80 -0.27 -20.61 8.40
C GLN A 80 -1.39 -20.48 7.37
N SER A 81 -1.80 -21.58 6.80
CA SER A 81 -2.97 -21.68 5.92
C SER A 81 -2.94 -20.82 4.65
N VAL A 82 -1.91 -20.97 3.85
CA VAL A 82 -1.94 -20.56 2.44
C VAL A 82 -3.19 -21.07 1.72
N ASN A 83 -3.67 -22.25 2.14
CA ASN A 83 -4.80 -22.94 1.50
C ASN A 83 -6.10 -22.13 1.37
N SER A 84 -6.41 -21.23 2.30
CA SER A 84 -7.65 -20.45 2.23
C SER A 84 -7.64 -19.34 1.18
N TYR A 85 -6.47 -18.98 0.65
CA TYR A 85 -6.31 -17.93 -0.36
C TYR A 85 -5.92 -18.47 -1.74
N ILE A 86 -5.65 -19.77 -1.87
CA ILE A 86 -5.33 -20.39 -3.15
C ILE A 86 -6.60 -20.46 -4.01
N ASN A 87 -6.43 -20.27 -5.32
CA ASN A 87 -7.52 -20.42 -6.26
C ASN A 87 -8.11 -21.84 -6.21
N ALA A 88 -9.44 -21.95 -6.20
CA ALA A 88 -10.13 -23.22 -6.01
C ALA A 88 -9.83 -24.26 -7.11
N ASP A 89 -9.73 -23.81 -8.37
CA ASP A 89 -9.41 -24.70 -9.50
C ASP A 89 -8.00 -25.24 -9.37
N THR A 90 -7.05 -24.39 -8.98
CA THR A 90 -5.66 -24.82 -8.77
C THR A 90 -5.53 -25.85 -7.63
N LEU A 91 -6.32 -25.68 -6.55
CA LEU A 91 -6.37 -26.68 -5.47
C LEU A 91 -6.86 -28.05 -5.94
N MET A 92 -7.78 -28.10 -6.93
CA MET A 92 -8.27 -29.36 -7.50
C MET A 92 -7.25 -29.98 -8.47
N GLU A 93 -6.45 -29.19 -9.15
CA GLU A 93 -5.54 -29.63 -10.19
C GLU A 93 -4.13 -29.98 -9.69
N CYS A 94 -3.71 -29.44 -8.53
CA CYS A 94 -2.33 -29.52 -8.05
C CYS A 94 -2.25 -29.89 -6.55
N ASN A 95 -1.44 -30.92 -6.22
CA ASN A 95 -1.24 -31.36 -4.84
C ASN A 95 -0.39 -30.38 -4.00
N ASN A 96 0.45 -29.56 -4.64
CA ASN A 96 1.26 -28.55 -3.96
C ASN A 96 1.23 -27.24 -4.74
N PRO A 97 0.08 -26.55 -4.73
CA PRO A 97 -0.10 -25.29 -5.44
C PRO A 97 0.81 -24.22 -4.85
N LYS A 98 1.31 -23.37 -5.74
CA LYS A 98 2.18 -22.25 -5.38
C LYS A 98 1.46 -20.95 -5.68
N GLN A 99 1.66 -19.97 -4.83
CA GLN A 99 1.24 -18.58 -5.05
C GLN A 99 2.47 -17.72 -5.20
N LYS A 100 2.50 -16.88 -6.22
CA LYS A 100 3.60 -15.96 -6.48
C LYS A 100 3.14 -14.52 -6.22
N PHE A 101 4.01 -13.74 -5.60
CA PHE A 101 3.85 -12.30 -5.43
C PHE A 101 5.14 -11.60 -5.85
N ASN A 102 5.03 -10.57 -6.67
CA ASN A 102 6.16 -9.75 -7.10
C ASN A 102 5.78 -8.28 -7.01
N VAL A 103 6.62 -7.48 -6.38
CA VAL A 103 6.44 -6.02 -6.25
C VAL A 103 7.69 -5.31 -6.69
N VAL A 104 7.53 -4.36 -7.62
CA VAL A 104 8.60 -3.46 -8.04
C VAL A 104 8.28 -2.07 -7.51
N PHE A 105 9.22 -1.47 -6.80
CA PHE A 105 9.00 -0.18 -6.15
C PHE A 105 10.28 0.66 -6.05
N LEU A 106 10.09 1.96 -5.96
CA LEU A 106 11.13 2.93 -5.65
C LEU A 106 11.09 3.21 -4.15
N ALA A 107 12.19 2.90 -3.45
CA ALA A 107 12.33 3.18 -2.02
C ALA A 107 12.87 4.60 -1.73
N GLY A 108 12.82 5.03 -0.47
CA GLY A 108 13.28 6.34 -0.04
C GLY A 108 14.79 6.58 -0.19
N ASN A 109 15.57 5.53 -0.38
CA ASN A 109 17.00 5.60 -0.68
C ASN A 109 17.33 5.76 -2.18
N HIS A 110 16.34 6.07 -3.01
CA HIS A 110 16.43 6.27 -4.45
C HIS A 110 16.86 5.06 -5.28
N TYR A 111 16.78 3.84 -4.70
CA TYR A 111 16.95 2.60 -5.46
C TYR A 111 15.61 1.99 -5.83
N ILE A 112 15.60 1.32 -6.99
CA ILE A 112 14.50 0.47 -7.43
C ILE A 112 14.74 -0.91 -6.85
N TYR A 113 13.73 -1.46 -6.20
CA TYR A 113 13.73 -2.83 -5.70
C TYR A 113 12.67 -3.65 -6.43
N GLU A 114 13.03 -4.88 -6.76
CA GLU A 114 12.11 -5.93 -7.14
C GLU A 114 12.18 -7.02 -6.08
N TYR A 115 11.07 -7.22 -5.40
CA TYR A 115 10.90 -8.25 -4.39
C TYR A 115 9.91 -9.29 -4.87
N GLU A 116 10.33 -10.55 -4.87
CA GLU A 116 9.51 -11.69 -5.26
C GLU A 116 9.48 -12.70 -4.13
N THR A 117 8.29 -13.24 -3.83
CA THR A 117 8.13 -14.40 -2.94
C THR A 117 7.16 -15.38 -3.53
N ILE A 118 7.47 -16.66 -3.40
CA ILE A 118 6.60 -17.78 -3.75
C ILE A 118 6.27 -18.53 -2.45
N VAL A 119 4.99 -18.77 -2.25
CA VAL A 119 4.46 -19.46 -1.07
C VAL A 119 3.77 -20.75 -1.53
N ASP A 120 3.95 -21.85 -0.80
CA ASP A 120 3.25 -23.10 -1.03
C ASP A 120 2.57 -23.61 0.25
N THR A 121 2.06 -24.82 0.26
CA THR A 121 1.34 -25.42 1.40
C THR A 121 2.21 -25.60 2.66
N LYS A 122 3.53 -25.54 2.54
CA LYS A 122 4.48 -25.66 3.64
C LYS A 122 5.00 -24.30 4.15
N GLY A 123 4.67 -23.19 3.45
CA GLY A 123 5.13 -21.84 3.77
C GLY A 123 5.95 -21.21 2.65
N ILE A 124 6.97 -20.40 2.97
CA ILE A 124 7.80 -19.73 1.96
C ILE A 124 8.58 -20.77 1.17
N TYR A 125 8.38 -20.81 -0.15
CA TYR A 125 9.09 -21.70 -1.07
C TYR A 125 10.35 -21.05 -1.63
N SER A 126 10.24 -19.80 -2.10
CA SER A 126 11.39 -19.02 -2.57
C SER A 126 11.21 -17.56 -2.29
N GLU A 127 12.33 -16.86 -2.19
CA GLU A 127 12.37 -15.42 -1.98
C GLU A 127 13.54 -14.82 -2.74
N LYS A 128 13.32 -13.66 -3.37
CA LYS A 128 14.33 -12.98 -4.17
C LYS A 128 14.20 -11.47 -3.99
N LEU A 129 15.34 -10.81 -3.84
CA LEU A 129 15.45 -9.35 -3.81
C LEU A 129 16.50 -8.89 -4.80
N ILE A 130 16.10 -8.00 -5.70
CA ILE A 130 16.96 -7.35 -6.67
C ILE A 130 16.94 -5.85 -6.40
N ARG A 131 18.08 -5.20 -6.60
CA ARG A 131 18.25 -3.75 -6.56
C ARG A 131 18.80 -3.24 -7.88
N SER A 132 18.27 -2.12 -8.36
CA SER A 132 18.81 -1.35 -9.49
C SER A 132 18.87 0.15 -9.15
N SER A 133 19.83 0.86 -9.73
CA SER A 133 19.96 2.31 -9.53
C SER A 133 19.07 3.12 -10.48
N GLN A 134 18.78 2.57 -11.67
CA GLN A 134 17.96 3.19 -12.71
C GLN A 134 17.20 2.11 -13.51
N ARG A 135 16.13 2.50 -14.19
CA ARG A 135 15.26 1.62 -14.98
C ARG A 135 15.97 0.66 -15.92
N LYS A 136 17.11 1.08 -16.49
CA LYS A 136 17.90 0.30 -17.48
C LYS A 136 19.30 0.01 -16.98
N SER A 137 19.58 0.16 -15.69
CA SER A 137 20.89 -0.17 -15.16
C SER A 137 21.04 -1.66 -14.89
N ALA A 138 22.27 -2.11 -14.67
CA ALA A 138 22.55 -3.47 -14.27
C ALA A 138 21.85 -3.79 -12.94
N GLU A 139 21.25 -4.96 -12.88
CA GLU A 139 20.60 -5.50 -11.70
C GLU A 139 21.63 -6.06 -10.72
N HIS A 140 21.47 -5.75 -9.45
CA HIS A 140 22.23 -6.35 -8.37
C HIS A 140 21.31 -7.28 -7.58
N VAL A 141 21.59 -8.58 -7.63
CA VAL A 141 20.86 -9.57 -6.83
C VAL A 141 21.37 -9.50 -5.39
N VAL A 142 20.54 -8.98 -4.49
CA VAL A 142 20.84 -8.92 -3.05
C VAL A 142 20.84 -10.32 -2.48
N PHE A 143 19.78 -11.08 -2.75
CA PHE A 143 19.68 -12.52 -2.50
C PHE A 143 18.65 -13.18 -3.42
N ASP A 144 18.83 -14.47 -3.63
CA ASP A 144 17.89 -15.38 -4.28
C ASP A 144 18.00 -16.73 -3.56
N ILE A 145 16.96 -17.10 -2.83
CA ILE A 145 16.91 -18.32 -2.04
C ILE A 145 15.76 -19.23 -2.47
N LEU A 146 15.96 -20.51 -2.31
CA LEU A 146 14.98 -21.55 -2.61
C LEU A 146 15.00 -22.58 -1.50
N ARG A 147 13.81 -23.04 -1.09
CA ARG A 147 13.65 -24.21 -0.22
C ARG A 147 13.80 -25.50 -1.04
N ASP A 148 14.69 -26.38 -0.61
CA ASP A 148 14.90 -27.69 -1.24
C ASP A 148 13.91 -28.75 -0.73
N GLN A 149 14.12 -30.00 -1.13
CA GLN A 149 13.26 -31.12 -0.75
C GLN A 149 13.34 -31.50 0.74
N GLU A 150 14.43 -31.12 1.40
CA GLU A 150 14.68 -31.36 2.84
C GLU A 150 14.19 -30.20 3.71
N ASP A 151 13.40 -29.27 3.11
CA ASP A 151 12.90 -28.03 3.72
C ASP A 151 14.03 -27.09 4.21
N ILE A 152 15.22 -27.17 3.58
CA ILE A 152 16.37 -26.31 3.85
C ILE A 152 16.46 -25.20 2.77
N TYR A 153 16.69 -23.97 3.20
CA TYR A 153 16.93 -22.88 2.26
C TYR A 153 18.34 -22.90 1.70
N THR A 154 18.43 -22.92 0.39
CA THR A 154 19.70 -22.83 -0.35
C THR A 154 19.81 -21.48 -1.06
N LEU A 155 21.04 -20.90 -1.05
CA LEU A 155 21.35 -19.67 -1.74
C LEU A 155 21.66 -19.97 -3.21
N ARG A 156 20.85 -19.41 -4.13
CA ARG A 156 21.12 -19.46 -5.57
C ARG A 156 22.04 -18.34 -6.01
N ARG A 157 21.79 -17.12 -5.51
CA ARG A 157 22.60 -15.92 -5.79
C ARG A 157 22.61 -15.01 -4.57
N GLY A 158 23.68 -14.26 -4.43
CA GLY A 158 23.94 -13.34 -3.33
C GLY A 158 25.20 -13.77 -2.57
N THR A 159 26.11 -12.85 -2.33
CA THR A 159 27.42 -13.15 -1.72
C THR A 159 27.68 -12.36 -0.45
N ALA A 160 26.75 -11.53 -0.02
CA ALA A 160 26.92 -10.73 1.18
C ALA A 160 27.07 -11.62 2.43
N ARG A 161 27.98 -11.26 3.32
CA ARG A 161 28.25 -11.99 4.57
C ARG A 161 27.01 -12.16 5.43
N GLU A 162 26.16 -11.11 5.46
CA GLU A 162 24.90 -11.09 6.19
C GLU A 162 23.91 -12.13 5.63
N VAL A 163 23.85 -12.30 4.31
CA VAL A 163 22.97 -13.30 3.65
C VAL A 163 23.36 -14.70 4.10
N THR A 164 24.66 -15.01 4.09
CA THR A 164 25.16 -16.34 4.54
C THR A 164 24.89 -16.58 6.02
N ALA A 165 25.04 -15.54 6.85
CA ALA A 165 24.77 -15.61 8.29
C ALA A 165 23.28 -15.81 8.57
N ALA A 166 22.42 -15.10 7.84
CA ALA A 166 20.96 -15.22 7.95
C ALA A 166 20.48 -16.64 7.58
N LEU A 167 21.05 -17.22 6.53
CA LEU A 167 20.71 -18.60 6.10
C LEU A 167 21.04 -19.65 7.14
N LYS A 168 22.22 -19.57 7.78
CA LYS A 168 22.63 -20.53 8.83
C LYS A 168 21.67 -20.59 10.02
N ASN A 169 20.94 -19.49 10.26
CA ASN A 169 19.96 -19.37 11.35
C ASN A 169 18.51 -19.56 10.89
N SER A 170 18.29 -19.94 9.61
CA SER A 170 16.95 -19.95 9.00
C SER A 170 16.42 -21.37 8.79
N ASN A 171 16.20 -22.11 9.89
CA ASN A 171 15.58 -23.45 9.82
C ASN A 171 14.03 -23.40 9.73
N ASN A 172 13.39 -22.24 9.49
CA ASN A 172 11.94 -22.10 9.52
C ASN A 172 11.40 -21.44 8.26
N SER A 173 10.57 -22.20 7.53
CA SER A 173 9.74 -21.74 6.41
C SER A 173 8.64 -20.73 6.81
N ASN A 174 8.54 -20.35 8.08
CA ASN A 174 7.40 -19.62 8.64
C ASN A 174 7.55 -18.09 8.68
N GLY A 175 8.61 -17.54 8.13
CA GLY A 175 8.81 -16.08 8.08
C GLY A 175 9.70 -15.69 6.93
N LEU A 176 9.48 -14.49 6.40
CA LEU A 176 10.23 -13.98 5.27
C LEU A 176 11.72 -13.84 5.58
N PHE A 177 12.55 -14.29 4.65
CA PHE A 177 14.00 -14.16 4.75
C PHE A 177 14.45 -12.69 4.68
N VAL A 178 13.79 -11.86 3.87
CA VAL A 178 14.06 -10.42 3.80
C VAL A 178 13.90 -9.75 5.15
N VAL A 179 12.91 -10.13 5.95
CA VAL A 179 12.70 -9.59 7.32
C VAL A 179 13.85 -9.99 8.24
N LYS A 180 14.27 -11.26 8.20
CA LYS A 180 15.44 -11.74 8.98
C LYS A 180 16.71 -11.02 8.58
N LEU A 181 16.91 -10.82 7.29
CA LEU A 181 18.08 -10.12 6.75
C LEU A 181 18.09 -8.63 7.14
N ALA A 182 16.92 -7.99 7.19
CA ALA A 182 16.78 -6.61 7.68
C ALA A 182 17.16 -6.49 9.16
N LEU A 183 16.73 -7.44 10.01
CA LEU A 183 17.10 -7.50 11.43
C LEU A 183 18.61 -7.68 11.65
N LEU A 184 19.33 -8.28 10.70
CA LEU A 184 20.78 -8.39 10.72
C LEU A 184 21.50 -7.15 10.16
N GLY A 185 20.77 -6.09 9.84
CA GLY A 185 21.32 -4.79 9.43
C GLY A 185 21.61 -4.65 7.94
N ASN A 186 21.11 -5.55 7.09
CA ASN A 186 21.23 -5.39 5.64
C ASN A 186 20.37 -4.22 5.16
N LYS A 187 20.99 -3.22 4.53
CA LYS A 187 20.34 -1.96 4.13
C LYS A 187 19.27 -2.14 3.06
N ASP A 188 19.48 -3.03 2.11
CA ASP A 188 18.54 -3.28 1.01
C ASP A 188 17.28 -4.01 1.52
N ALA A 189 17.47 -4.99 2.40
CA ALA A 189 16.38 -5.68 3.07
C ALA A 189 15.60 -4.73 4.00
N SER A 190 16.29 -3.87 4.77
CA SER A 190 15.64 -2.88 5.63
C SER A 190 14.80 -1.88 4.82
N ALA A 191 15.31 -1.39 3.69
CA ALA A 191 14.56 -0.50 2.80
C ALA A 191 13.31 -1.18 2.22
N THR A 192 13.38 -2.48 1.93
CA THR A 192 12.25 -3.27 1.44
C THR A 192 11.19 -3.44 2.53
N VAL A 193 11.58 -3.86 3.73
CA VAL A 193 10.68 -4.02 4.88
C VAL A 193 10.02 -2.70 5.25
N GLU A 194 10.78 -1.61 5.31
CA GLU A 194 10.27 -0.27 5.60
C GLU A 194 9.23 0.16 4.54
N TRP A 195 9.51 -0.07 3.26
CA TRP A 195 8.58 0.27 2.20
C TRP A 195 7.28 -0.52 2.31
N MET A 196 7.36 -1.84 2.51
CA MET A 196 6.18 -2.70 2.64
C MET A 196 5.32 -2.35 3.85
N LEU A 197 5.93 -2.06 5.00
CA LEU A 197 5.20 -1.80 6.23
C LEU A 197 4.71 -0.35 6.33
N ASN A 198 5.52 0.63 5.91
CA ASN A 198 5.29 2.04 6.20
C ASN A 198 4.91 2.89 4.98
N VAL A 199 5.08 2.40 3.75
CA VAL A 199 4.72 3.15 2.53
C VAL A 199 3.46 2.59 1.87
N LEU A 200 3.28 1.27 1.86
CA LEU A 200 2.15 0.59 1.25
C LEU A 200 0.96 0.49 2.21
N TYR A 201 -0.18 1.05 1.83
CA TYR A 201 -1.44 1.02 2.59
C TYR A 201 -2.56 0.39 1.74
N PRO A 202 -2.67 -0.95 1.68
CA PRO A 202 -3.80 -1.62 1.07
C PRO A 202 -4.96 -1.64 2.07
N GLY A 203 -5.98 -0.83 1.89
CA GLY A 203 -7.01 -0.73 2.91
C GLY A 203 -8.41 -0.46 2.40
N ASN A 204 -9.39 -1.07 3.08
CA ASN A 204 -10.76 -0.64 3.06
C ASN A 204 -11.02 0.13 4.33
N ILE A 205 -11.74 1.23 4.23
CA ILE A 205 -12.34 1.85 5.40
C ILE A 205 -13.67 1.12 5.62
N PRO A 206 -13.88 0.52 6.80
CA PRO A 206 -15.16 -0.12 7.10
C PRO A 206 -16.28 0.90 7.00
N SER A 207 -17.24 0.66 6.10
CA SER A 207 -18.36 1.59 5.88
C SER A 207 -19.46 1.44 6.94
N ASP A 208 -19.61 0.25 7.49
CA ASP A 208 -20.78 -0.08 8.31
C ASP A 208 -20.57 0.17 9.81
N ASN A 209 -19.33 0.34 10.24
CA ASN A 209 -19.01 0.62 11.64
C ASN A 209 -17.72 1.44 11.77
N ILE A 210 -17.84 2.75 11.59
CA ILE A 210 -16.68 3.66 11.74
C ILE A 210 -16.10 3.62 13.16
N ASP A 211 -16.91 3.29 14.16
CA ASP A 211 -16.47 3.19 15.55
C ASP A 211 -15.58 1.95 15.78
N SER A 212 -15.56 1.00 14.84
CA SER A 212 -14.66 -0.16 14.87
C SER A 212 -13.27 0.14 14.29
N ILE A 213 -13.04 1.31 13.73
CA ILE A 213 -11.72 1.70 13.22
C ILE A 213 -10.76 1.79 14.41
N VAL A 214 -9.77 0.92 14.39
CA VAL A 214 -8.72 0.92 15.41
C VAL A 214 -7.86 2.16 15.22
N ARG A 215 -7.77 2.96 16.29
CA ARG A 215 -6.91 4.13 16.32
C ARG A 215 -5.45 3.75 16.14
N GLN A 216 -4.78 4.41 15.21
CA GLN A 216 -3.33 4.43 15.10
C GLN A 216 -2.83 5.77 15.66
N GLU A 217 -1.70 5.77 16.35
CA GLU A 217 -1.09 6.99 16.90
C GLU A 217 -0.86 8.04 15.82
N ARG A 218 -0.37 7.59 14.66
CA ARG A 218 -0.17 8.45 13.49
C ARG A 218 -1.45 9.07 12.94
N ASP A 219 -2.59 8.42 13.05
CA ASP A 219 -3.89 8.99 12.63
C ASP A 219 -4.25 10.23 13.45
N LEU A 220 -3.99 10.21 14.76
CA LEU A 220 -4.23 11.36 15.63
C LEU A 220 -3.34 12.55 15.27
N GLU A 221 -2.07 12.29 14.99
CA GLU A 221 -1.14 13.35 14.55
C GLU A 221 -1.62 13.99 13.24
N ILE A 222 -2.07 13.16 12.28
CA ILE A 222 -2.64 13.65 11.01
C ILE A 222 -3.89 14.50 11.27
N MET A 223 -4.82 14.04 12.08
CA MET A 223 -6.07 14.75 12.36
C MET A 223 -5.81 16.10 13.07
N LYS A 224 -4.74 16.22 13.85
CA LYS A 224 -4.32 17.47 14.50
C LYS A 224 -3.54 18.42 13.58
N ASP A 225 -3.13 17.98 12.40
CA ASP A 225 -2.48 18.84 11.41
C ASP A 225 -3.49 19.78 10.75
N PRO A 226 -3.22 21.09 10.66
CA PRO A 226 -4.13 22.05 10.03
C PRO A 226 -4.50 21.70 8.59
N ARG A 227 -3.60 21.06 7.84
CA ARG A 227 -3.82 20.62 6.46
C ARG A 227 -4.90 19.53 6.35
N TYR A 228 -5.09 18.73 7.40
CA TYR A 228 -6.16 17.73 7.43
C TYR A 228 -7.55 18.37 7.35
N VAL A 229 -7.77 19.50 8.04
CA VAL A 229 -9.05 20.22 8.00
C VAL A 229 -9.35 20.72 6.59
N GLU A 230 -8.34 21.13 5.83
CA GLU A 230 -8.51 21.55 4.43
C GLU A 230 -9.01 20.41 3.52
N ILE A 231 -8.52 19.18 3.77
CA ILE A 231 -9.04 17.99 3.08
C ILE A 231 -10.47 17.72 3.55
N PHE A 232 -10.71 17.72 4.85
CA PHE A 232 -12.01 17.35 5.42
C PHE A 232 -13.14 18.32 5.00
N LYS A 233 -12.84 19.61 4.79
CA LYS A 233 -13.79 20.60 4.26
C LYS A 233 -14.37 20.27 2.89
N MET A 234 -13.72 19.39 2.11
CA MET A 234 -14.24 19.03 0.79
C MET A 234 -15.61 18.35 0.85
N VAL A 235 -15.92 17.66 1.95
CA VAL A 235 -17.23 16.99 2.13
C VAL A 235 -18.35 17.98 2.41
N ASP A 236 -18.04 19.08 3.14
CA ASP A 236 -19.02 20.11 3.49
C ASP A 236 -18.29 21.43 3.80
N TYR A 237 -18.51 22.44 2.98
CA TYR A 237 -17.88 23.77 3.11
C TYR A 237 -18.28 24.55 4.36
N SER A 238 -19.33 24.13 5.07
CA SER A 238 -19.67 24.72 6.37
C SER A 238 -18.66 24.39 7.45
N ILE A 239 -17.87 23.32 7.27
CA ILE A 239 -16.82 22.90 8.20
C ILE A 239 -15.69 23.93 8.18
N CYS A 240 -15.31 24.44 9.34
CA CYS A 240 -14.24 25.42 9.50
C CYS A 240 -13.15 24.97 10.50
N GLY A 241 -13.34 23.84 11.18
CA GLY A 241 -12.35 23.29 12.10
C GLY A 241 -12.83 21.99 12.74
N ILE A 242 -11.96 21.38 13.49
CA ILE A 242 -12.25 20.21 14.33
C ILE A 242 -11.53 20.34 15.67
N GLU A 243 -12.09 19.71 16.70
CA GLU A 243 -11.43 19.47 17.98
C GLU A 243 -11.36 17.96 18.16
N VAL A 244 -10.16 17.39 17.98
CA VAL A 244 -9.94 15.94 17.95
C VAL A 244 -10.04 15.38 19.35
N ASP A 245 -10.84 14.33 19.53
CA ASP A 245 -10.88 13.54 20.77
C ASP A 245 -9.78 12.47 20.72
N ASP A 246 -8.90 12.46 21.74
CA ASP A 246 -7.72 11.59 21.75
C ASP A 246 -8.05 10.12 22.05
N GLU A 247 -9.19 9.83 22.65
CA GLU A 247 -9.59 8.46 22.98
C GLU A 247 -10.48 7.85 21.89
N LYS A 248 -11.43 8.64 21.37
CA LYS A 248 -12.43 8.18 20.38
C LYS A 248 -12.53 9.15 19.19
N PRO A 249 -11.43 9.30 18.40
CA PRO A 249 -11.34 10.33 17.36
C PRO A 249 -12.38 10.19 16.25
N TYR A 250 -12.81 8.97 15.95
CA TYR A 250 -13.78 8.70 14.90
C TYR A 250 -15.24 8.86 15.33
N SER A 251 -15.54 9.13 16.60
CA SER A 251 -16.90 9.33 17.10
C SER A 251 -17.08 10.62 17.87
N LYS A 252 -16.19 10.93 18.82
CA LYS A 252 -16.32 12.05 19.75
C LYS A 252 -15.64 13.35 19.33
N THR A 253 -14.86 13.34 18.25
CA THR A 253 -14.30 14.57 17.68
C THR A 253 -15.41 15.59 17.42
N LEU A 254 -15.21 16.85 17.83
CA LEU A 254 -16.14 17.93 17.58
C LEU A 254 -15.85 18.59 16.24
N VAL A 255 -16.83 18.58 15.37
CA VAL A 255 -16.79 19.26 14.06
C VAL A 255 -17.32 20.68 14.25
N ILE A 256 -16.50 21.68 13.93
CA ILE A 256 -16.83 23.09 14.01
C ILE A 256 -17.36 23.56 12.68
N ARG A 257 -18.58 24.06 12.65
CA ARG A 257 -19.28 24.53 11.43
C ARG A 257 -19.71 25.99 11.55
N LYS A 258 -19.91 26.64 10.38
CA LYS A 258 -20.53 27.95 10.28
C LYS A 258 -21.93 27.82 9.69
N ASN A 259 -22.92 28.46 10.31
CA ASN A 259 -24.26 28.58 9.73
C ASN A 259 -24.30 29.70 8.65
N ALA A 260 -25.44 29.87 8.00
CA ALA A 260 -25.64 30.88 6.96
C ALA A 260 -25.36 32.33 7.43
N GLN A 261 -25.47 32.60 8.75
CA GLN A 261 -25.18 33.90 9.37
C GLN A 261 -23.70 34.03 9.80
N GLY A 262 -22.86 33.02 9.51
CA GLY A 262 -21.45 33.03 9.88
C GLY A 262 -21.18 32.66 11.35
N LYS A 263 -22.23 32.36 12.16
CA LYS A 263 -22.06 31.94 13.56
C LYS A 263 -21.56 30.50 13.63
N GLN A 264 -20.52 30.29 14.43
CA GLN A 264 -19.95 28.96 14.66
C GLN A 264 -20.77 28.15 15.65
N PHE A 265 -20.85 26.84 15.42
CA PHE A 265 -21.39 25.85 16.35
C PHE A 265 -20.58 24.56 16.25
N LYS A 266 -20.61 23.75 17.31
CA LYS A 266 -19.92 22.47 17.41
C LYS A 266 -20.93 21.34 17.43
N ARG A 267 -20.54 20.21 16.81
CA ARG A 267 -21.31 18.98 16.79
C ARG A 267 -20.38 17.79 16.87
N GLU A 268 -20.75 16.77 17.63
CA GLU A 268 -19.98 15.52 17.65
C GLU A 268 -20.04 14.83 16.27
N LEU A 269 -18.92 14.26 15.83
CA LEU A 269 -18.80 13.54 14.56
C LEU A 269 -19.80 12.38 14.47
N SER A 270 -20.07 11.68 15.59
CA SER A 270 -21.08 10.61 15.69
C SER A 270 -22.50 11.05 15.31
N GLN A 271 -22.81 12.33 15.43
CA GLN A 271 -24.12 12.92 15.09
C GLN A 271 -24.20 13.42 13.64
N ASP A 272 -23.11 13.37 12.89
CA ASP A 272 -23.08 13.76 11.49
C ASP A 272 -23.62 12.65 10.58
N SER A 273 -23.87 12.98 9.29
CA SER A 273 -24.28 12.02 8.31
C SER A 273 -23.19 10.96 8.07
N THR A 274 -23.60 9.76 7.64
CA THR A 274 -22.69 8.67 7.33
C THR A 274 -21.59 9.10 6.37
N GLY A 275 -21.92 9.85 5.30
CA GLY A 275 -20.94 10.33 4.32
C GLY A 275 -19.88 11.26 4.93
N VAL A 276 -20.25 12.13 5.87
CA VAL A 276 -19.27 12.99 6.58
C VAL A 276 -18.38 12.15 7.50
N ARG A 277 -18.96 11.20 8.23
CA ARG A 277 -18.21 10.31 9.12
C ARG A 277 -17.23 9.44 8.37
N GLU A 278 -17.64 8.85 7.27
CA GLU A 278 -16.77 8.02 6.41
C GLU A 278 -15.69 8.88 5.74
N PHE A 279 -16.04 10.07 5.26
CA PHE A 279 -15.05 10.97 4.68
C PHE A 279 -14.02 11.46 5.69
N PHE A 280 -14.38 11.60 6.95
CA PHE A 280 -13.44 11.89 8.02
C PHE A 280 -12.31 10.84 8.09
N ALA A 281 -12.62 9.56 7.99
CA ALA A 281 -11.61 8.51 7.94
C ALA A 281 -10.84 8.49 6.60
N TRP A 282 -11.53 8.74 5.47
CA TRP A 282 -10.90 8.84 4.15
C TRP A 282 -9.91 10.01 4.05
N ALA A 283 -10.19 11.13 4.70
CA ALA A 283 -9.32 12.30 4.72
C ALA A 283 -7.92 11.98 5.29
N VAL A 284 -7.82 11.04 6.23
CA VAL A 284 -6.53 10.52 6.73
C VAL A 284 -5.74 9.84 5.62
N GLN A 285 -6.39 9.02 4.78
CA GLN A 285 -5.73 8.32 3.68
C GLN A 285 -5.31 9.29 2.56
N ILE A 286 -6.15 10.27 2.27
CA ILE A 286 -5.83 11.34 1.31
C ILE A 286 -4.62 12.14 1.81
N PHE A 287 -4.57 12.48 3.10
CA PHE A 287 -3.42 13.15 3.72
C PHE A 287 -2.12 12.35 3.53
N ARG A 288 -2.19 11.03 3.77
CA ARG A 288 -1.03 10.14 3.57
C ARG A 288 -0.52 10.15 2.13
N VAL A 289 -1.43 10.12 1.16
CA VAL A 289 -1.05 10.18 -0.26
C VAL A 289 -0.36 11.50 -0.58
N VAL A 290 -0.98 12.61 -0.17
CA VAL A 290 -0.58 13.95 -0.60
C VAL A 290 0.66 14.46 0.15
N TYR A 291 0.74 14.24 1.46
CA TYR A 291 1.77 14.85 2.31
C TYR A 291 2.83 13.89 2.82
N GLU A 292 2.58 12.57 2.76
CA GLU A 292 3.52 11.57 3.25
C GLU A 292 4.06 10.63 2.15
N ASN A 293 3.70 10.87 0.88
CA ASN A 293 4.12 10.04 -0.26
C ASN A 293 3.81 8.54 -0.09
N LYS A 294 2.66 8.23 0.57
CA LYS A 294 2.23 6.84 0.75
C LYS A 294 1.49 6.33 -0.48
N VAL A 295 1.52 5.01 -0.66
CA VAL A 295 0.76 4.30 -1.70
C VAL A 295 -0.49 3.72 -1.05
N VAL A 296 -1.65 4.23 -1.40
CA VAL A 296 -2.94 3.82 -0.83
C VAL A 296 -3.76 3.10 -1.89
N PHE A 297 -4.23 1.92 -1.56
CA PHE A 297 -5.26 1.20 -2.32
C PHE A 297 -6.58 1.32 -1.59
N ALA A 298 -7.60 1.81 -2.27
CA ALA A 298 -8.92 2.06 -1.73
C ALA A 298 -9.96 1.24 -2.47
N ASP A 299 -10.75 0.43 -1.76
CA ASP A 299 -11.89 -0.30 -2.32
C ASP A 299 -13.18 0.47 -2.06
N GLU A 300 -14.14 0.38 -2.99
CA GLU A 300 -15.49 0.96 -2.85
C GLU A 300 -15.51 2.47 -2.52
N MET A 301 -14.54 3.24 -3.00
CA MET A 301 -14.49 4.68 -2.75
C MET A 301 -15.74 5.40 -3.30
N ASP A 302 -16.29 4.91 -4.40
CA ASP A 302 -17.50 5.43 -5.05
C ASP A 302 -18.78 5.20 -4.24
N ARG A 303 -18.80 4.22 -3.33
CA ARG A 303 -19.92 3.98 -2.43
C ARG A 303 -20.03 5.06 -1.36
N VAL A 304 -18.89 5.55 -0.92
CA VAL A 304 -18.76 6.54 0.17
C VAL A 304 -18.81 7.95 -0.35
N LEU A 305 -18.13 8.19 -1.47
CA LEU A 305 -18.00 9.51 -2.07
C LEU A 305 -19.00 9.64 -3.23
N ASN A 306 -19.89 10.63 -3.16
CA ASN A 306 -20.67 10.97 -4.34
C ASN A 306 -19.75 11.39 -5.50
N PRO A 307 -20.19 11.32 -6.77
CA PRO A 307 -19.31 11.62 -7.93
C PRO A 307 -18.62 12.98 -7.87
N ILE A 308 -19.31 14.02 -7.38
CA ILE A 308 -18.76 15.36 -7.26
C ILE A 308 -17.61 15.42 -6.25
N LEU A 309 -17.75 14.71 -5.12
CA LEU A 309 -16.72 14.65 -4.11
C LEU A 309 -15.52 13.82 -4.60
N SER A 310 -15.78 12.70 -5.31
CA SER A 310 -14.75 11.88 -5.94
C SER A 310 -13.91 12.70 -6.92
N ASP A 311 -14.54 13.48 -7.79
CA ASP A 311 -13.84 14.36 -8.74
C ASP A 311 -12.97 15.41 -8.01
N ARG A 312 -13.48 15.99 -6.94
CA ARG A 312 -12.72 16.97 -6.12
C ARG A 312 -11.50 16.33 -5.46
N VAL A 313 -11.67 15.14 -4.89
CA VAL A 313 -10.57 14.40 -4.24
C VAL A 313 -9.50 14.04 -5.25
N ILE A 314 -9.87 13.53 -6.42
CA ILE A 314 -8.92 13.19 -7.49
C ILE A 314 -8.20 14.44 -7.98
N ALA A 315 -8.93 15.54 -8.26
CA ALA A 315 -8.34 16.80 -8.67
C ALA A 315 -7.36 17.35 -7.62
N TYR A 316 -7.71 17.27 -6.34
CA TYR A 316 -6.85 17.68 -5.23
C TYR A 316 -5.56 16.85 -5.17
N ILE A 317 -5.66 15.52 -5.25
CA ILE A 317 -4.51 14.61 -5.28
C ILE A 317 -3.60 14.96 -6.48
N LEU A 318 -4.16 15.07 -7.68
CA LEU A 318 -3.39 15.37 -8.89
C LEU A 318 -2.68 16.72 -8.82
N SER A 319 -3.30 17.74 -8.19
CA SER A 319 -2.72 19.09 -8.08
C SER A 319 -1.57 19.20 -7.09
N LEU A 320 -1.56 18.40 -6.02
CA LEU A 320 -0.60 18.54 -4.91
C LEU A 320 0.57 17.58 -4.95
N ILE A 321 0.49 16.45 -5.64
CA ILE A 321 1.61 15.48 -5.72
C ILE A 321 2.87 16.12 -6.35
N HIS A 322 2.77 17.23 -7.07
CA HIS A 322 3.94 18.00 -7.56
C HIS A 322 4.68 18.79 -6.47
N ILE A 323 4.02 19.10 -5.35
CA ILE A 323 4.57 20.00 -4.30
C ILE A 323 5.41 19.23 -3.28
N SER A 324 5.26 17.90 -3.22
CA SER A 324 5.90 17.05 -2.20
C SER A 324 7.28 16.53 -2.57
N GLU A 325 7.84 16.84 -3.74
CA GLU A 325 9.26 16.58 -4.01
C GLU A 325 10.11 17.55 -3.16
N PRO A 326 11.03 17.04 -2.33
CA PRO A 326 11.91 17.90 -1.56
C PRO A 326 12.78 18.68 -2.56
N THR A 327 12.47 19.96 -2.72
CA THR A 327 13.35 20.90 -3.40
C THR A 327 14.71 20.83 -2.72
N ARG A 328 15.70 20.21 -3.37
CA ARG A 328 17.11 20.34 -2.96
C ARG A 328 17.43 21.83 -2.90
N ARG A 329 17.54 22.37 -1.69
CA ARG A 329 18.29 23.62 -1.50
C ARG A 329 19.71 23.33 -1.96
N ARG A 330 20.11 24.03 -3.05
CA ARG A 330 21.50 24.13 -3.50
C ARG A 330 22.36 24.80 -2.43
#